data_32b6c2acb14c89581116262642bd4e51
#
_entry.id   32b6c2acb14c89581116262642bd4e51
#
_cell.length_a   1.000
_cell.length_b   1.000
_cell.length_c   1.000
_cell.angle_alpha   90.00
_cell.angle_beta   90.00
_cell.angle_gamma   90.00
#
_symmetry.space_group_name_H-M   'P 1'
#
loop_
_entity.id
_entity.type
_entity.pdbx_description
1 polymer ?
#
loop_
_entity_poly.entity_id
_entity_poly.type
_entity_poly.pdbx_seq_one_letter_code
_entity_poly.pdbx_strand_id
1 'polypeptide(L)'
;MKKMLSVLVMALVPSSAFALAGFGIQLGSDLSKLGPYSFSEGSGLTEVTINTYEMESNPGSFGGYAFVDLFGFALEAEAEGALGQYEFDFTNAFLPEMEEKIPFVWGRGSYSFTLKKNIMDISIPFLAKAAINAGGGFGKHAATKRVNVEMVRSIFGEEDLANVELGQNEIETLLKDFLTNRDNWEEASGLHLQAGLRFKVLVLDTHINARYNLAKDIYTDKAGWLQLMFKMGF
;
A
#
# COMPACT_ATOMS: atom_id res chain seq x y z
N MET A 1 -3.62 -30.01 36.13
CA MET A 1 -3.48 -28.93 35.15
C MET A 1 -2.03 -28.52 34.88
N LYS A 2 -1.18 -28.21 35.89
CA LYS A 2 0.22 -27.80 35.68
C LYS A 2 1.06 -28.84 34.91
N LYS A 3 0.88 -30.14 35.16
CA LYS A 3 1.61 -31.22 34.47
C LYS A 3 1.19 -31.40 32.99
N MET A 4 -0.08 -31.14 32.64
CA MET A 4 -0.54 -31.15 31.24
C MET A 4 0.02 -29.97 30.44
N LEU A 5 0.14 -28.80 31.08
CA LEU A 5 0.73 -27.63 30.44
C LEU A 5 2.22 -27.85 30.14
N SER A 6 2.95 -28.49 31.07
CA SER A 6 4.37 -28.83 30.86
C SER A 6 4.58 -29.87 29.74
N VAL A 7 3.69 -30.85 29.60
CA VAL A 7 3.72 -31.82 28.51
C VAL A 7 3.38 -31.16 27.17
N LEU A 8 2.41 -30.24 27.14
CA LEU A 8 2.08 -29.48 25.94
C LEU A 8 3.25 -28.59 25.50
N VAL A 9 3.92 -27.92 26.44
CA VAL A 9 5.12 -27.11 26.17
C VAL A 9 6.29 -27.99 25.70
N MET A 10 6.52 -29.16 26.29
CA MET A 10 7.56 -30.10 25.83
C MET A 10 7.24 -30.75 24.48
N ALA A 11 5.97 -30.96 24.12
CA ALA A 11 5.58 -31.46 22.81
C ALA A 11 5.74 -30.40 21.69
N LEU A 12 5.75 -29.13 22.02
CA LEU A 12 5.99 -28.02 21.10
C LEU A 12 7.47 -27.73 20.83
N VAL A 13 8.37 -28.16 21.69
CA VAL A 13 9.82 -27.90 21.60
C VAL A 13 10.53 -28.67 20.48
N PRO A 14 10.21 -29.93 20.13
CA PRO A 14 10.92 -30.65 19.06
C PRO A 14 10.55 -30.20 17.64
N SER A 15 9.40 -29.52 17.44
CA SER A 15 9.01 -29.00 16.14
C SER A 15 9.60 -27.61 15.82
N SER A 16 10.37 -27.05 16.71
CA SER A 16 10.96 -25.70 16.62
C SER A 16 12.21 -25.58 15.72
N ALA A 17 12.53 -26.61 14.95
CA ALA A 17 13.57 -26.55 13.91
C ALA A 17 13.17 -25.63 12.72
N PHE A 18 11.88 -25.35 12.59
CA PHE A 18 11.35 -24.33 11.68
C PHE A 18 10.44 -23.43 12.52
N ALA A 19 10.67 -22.14 12.51
CA ALA A 19 9.83 -21.22 13.27
C ALA A 19 8.37 -21.50 12.92
N LEU A 20 7.60 -21.97 13.91
CA LEU A 20 6.16 -22.15 13.80
C LEU A 20 5.46 -20.79 13.71
N ALA A 21 6.10 -19.74 14.20
CA ALA A 21 5.64 -18.37 14.10
C ALA A 21 6.83 -17.42 13.99
N GLY A 22 6.63 -16.31 13.34
CA GLY A 22 7.63 -15.27 13.20
C GLY A 22 7.01 -13.93 12.84
N PHE A 23 7.83 -12.91 12.83
CA PHE A 23 7.47 -11.56 12.42
C PHE A 23 8.66 -10.89 11.74
N GLY A 24 8.37 -9.83 11.01
CA GLY A 24 9.42 -9.10 10.30
C GLY A 24 8.93 -7.82 9.67
N ILE A 25 9.80 -7.23 8.90
CA ILE A 25 9.55 -6.03 8.12
C ILE A 25 9.43 -6.39 6.64
N GLN A 26 8.75 -5.55 5.90
CA GLN A 26 8.64 -5.65 4.45
C GLN A 26 8.89 -4.31 3.77
N LEU A 27 9.53 -4.38 2.61
CA LEU A 27 9.71 -3.29 1.67
C LEU A 27 9.13 -3.74 0.33
N GLY A 28 8.59 -2.83 -0.44
CA GLY A 28 8.02 -3.18 -1.72
C GLY A 28 7.83 -2.01 -2.65
N SER A 29 7.23 -2.30 -3.79
CA SER A 29 6.80 -1.30 -4.75
C SER A 29 5.54 -1.79 -5.44
N ASP A 30 4.56 -0.91 -5.56
CA ASP A 30 3.40 -1.14 -6.39
C ASP A 30 3.79 -0.90 -7.85
N LEU A 31 3.61 -1.89 -8.72
CA LEU A 31 3.92 -1.78 -10.16
C LEU A 31 2.78 -1.13 -10.94
N SER A 32 2.05 -0.24 -10.28
CA SER A 32 0.97 0.55 -10.86
C SER A 32 1.11 1.98 -10.42
N LYS A 33 0.82 2.88 -11.33
CA LYS A 33 0.86 4.33 -11.13
C LYS A 33 -0.54 4.90 -11.36
N LEU A 34 -0.82 6.05 -10.75
CA LEU A 34 -1.91 6.90 -11.18
C LEU A 34 -1.54 7.51 -12.54
N GLY A 35 -2.36 7.27 -13.55
CA GLY A 35 -2.19 7.90 -14.87
C GLY A 35 -2.68 9.35 -14.86
N PRO A 36 -2.46 10.12 -15.94
CA PRO A 36 -2.96 11.48 -16.06
C PRO A 36 -4.51 11.45 -16.10
N TYR A 37 -5.12 12.50 -15.57
CA TYR A 37 -6.57 12.65 -15.52
C TYR A 37 -6.95 14.12 -15.55
N SER A 38 -7.98 14.48 -16.31
CA SER A 38 -8.54 15.84 -16.36
C SER A 38 -10.02 15.76 -16.04
N PHE A 39 -10.47 16.67 -15.21
CA PHE A 39 -11.86 16.75 -14.76
C PHE A 39 -12.30 18.21 -14.68
N SER A 40 -13.48 18.53 -15.18
CA SER A 40 -14.08 19.86 -15.11
C SER A 40 -15.40 19.82 -14.36
N GLU A 41 -15.63 20.82 -13.51
CA GLU A 41 -16.88 21.00 -12.76
C GLU A 41 -17.31 22.47 -12.82
N GLY A 42 -18.62 22.69 -12.89
CA GLY A 42 -19.19 24.03 -13.04
C GLY A 42 -19.51 24.35 -14.50
N SER A 43 -19.79 25.61 -14.78
CA SER A 43 -20.05 26.10 -16.14
C SER A 43 -19.80 27.60 -16.28
N GLY A 44 -19.29 28.03 -17.44
CA GLY A 44 -18.99 29.42 -17.70
C GLY A 44 -17.95 30.00 -16.75
N LEU A 45 -18.26 31.09 -16.05
CA LEU A 45 -17.30 31.74 -15.13
C LEU A 45 -16.98 30.95 -13.86
N THR A 46 -17.81 29.93 -13.52
CA THR A 46 -17.60 29.07 -12.35
C THR A 46 -16.97 27.72 -12.68
N GLU A 47 -16.64 27.49 -13.96
CA GLU A 47 -15.98 26.26 -14.38
C GLU A 47 -14.55 26.21 -13.87
N VAL A 48 -14.23 25.10 -13.21
CA VAL A 48 -12.88 24.77 -12.75
C VAL A 48 -12.48 23.45 -13.38
N THR A 49 -11.34 23.45 -14.05
CA THR A 49 -10.72 22.24 -14.61
C THR A 49 -9.48 21.89 -13.80
N ILE A 50 -9.39 20.65 -13.39
CA ILE A 50 -8.21 20.10 -12.69
C ILE A 50 -7.55 19.10 -13.62
N ASN A 51 -6.25 19.25 -13.81
CA ASN A 51 -5.40 18.31 -14.52
C ASN A 51 -4.45 17.65 -13.53
N THR A 52 -4.49 16.34 -13.42
CA THR A 52 -3.49 15.56 -12.66
C THR A 52 -2.55 14.87 -13.63
N TYR A 53 -1.27 14.88 -13.33
CA TYR A 53 -0.24 14.26 -14.16
C TYR A 53 0.09 12.86 -13.69
N GLU A 54 0.74 12.07 -14.54
CA GLU A 54 1.16 10.71 -14.18
C GLU A 54 2.22 10.76 -13.06
N MET A 55 2.16 9.81 -12.13
CA MET A 55 3.23 9.63 -11.15
C MET A 55 4.59 9.41 -11.82
N GLU A 56 5.61 10.11 -11.37
CA GLU A 56 6.97 9.97 -11.91
C GLU A 56 7.54 8.56 -11.69
N SER A 57 7.29 7.98 -10.52
CA SER A 57 7.77 6.66 -10.14
C SER A 57 6.65 5.78 -9.58
N ASN A 58 6.89 4.48 -9.56
CA ASN A 58 6.04 3.54 -8.86
C ASN A 58 6.05 3.83 -7.35
N PRO A 59 4.89 3.80 -6.66
CA PRO A 59 4.83 3.99 -5.22
C PRO A 59 5.68 2.96 -4.48
N GLY A 60 6.53 3.44 -3.59
CA GLY A 60 7.29 2.60 -2.66
C GLY A 60 6.45 2.22 -1.47
N SER A 61 6.55 0.96 -0.99
CA SER A 61 5.83 0.49 0.18
C SER A 61 6.77 0.01 1.28
N PHE A 62 6.28 0.16 2.52
CA PHE A 62 6.97 -0.25 3.73
C PHE A 62 5.94 -0.76 4.74
N GLY A 63 6.30 -1.81 5.50
CA GLY A 63 5.39 -2.36 6.49
C GLY A 63 6.01 -3.44 7.37
N GLY A 64 5.12 -4.14 8.07
CA GLY A 64 5.44 -5.28 8.91
C GLY A 64 4.53 -6.45 8.64
N TYR A 65 4.99 -7.63 8.99
CA TYR A 65 4.21 -8.86 8.88
C TYR A 65 4.48 -9.80 10.05
N ALA A 66 3.50 -10.65 10.33
CA ALA A 66 3.62 -11.79 11.22
C ALA A 66 3.09 -13.03 10.52
N PHE A 67 3.64 -14.18 10.82
CA PHE A 67 3.20 -15.44 10.21
C PHE A 67 3.22 -16.61 11.19
N VAL A 68 2.43 -17.61 10.87
CA VAL A 68 2.43 -18.93 11.53
C VAL A 68 2.52 -20.00 10.46
N ASP A 69 3.54 -20.86 10.55
CA ASP A 69 3.73 -22.02 9.68
C ASP A 69 3.15 -23.27 10.34
N LEU A 70 2.20 -23.93 9.66
CA LEU A 70 1.56 -25.16 10.12
C LEU A 70 1.44 -26.15 8.97
N PHE A 71 2.09 -27.29 9.06
CA PHE A 71 1.95 -28.41 8.12
C PHE A 71 2.18 -28.05 6.64
N GLY A 72 3.14 -27.16 6.36
CA GLY A 72 3.45 -26.69 5.00
C GLY A 72 2.55 -25.58 4.47
N PHE A 73 1.64 -25.09 5.31
CA PHE A 73 0.88 -23.88 5.07
C PHE A 73 1.41 -22.76 5.97
N ALA A 74 1.42 -21.55 5.48
CA ALA A 74 1.71 -20.34 6.25
C ALA A 74 0.48 -19.42 6.24
N LEU A 75 -0.01 -19.05 7.41
CA LEU A 75 -0.95 -17.98 7.58
C LEU A 75 -0.14 -16.72 7.90
N GLU A 76 -0.35 -15.65 7.14
CA GLU A 76 0.38 -14.40 7.26
C GLU A 76 -0.58 -13.23 7.42
N ALA A 77 -0.28 -12.33 8.36
CA ALA A 77 -0.96 -11.07 8.56
C ALA A 77 0.04 -9.94 8.32
N GLU A 78 -0.36 -8.94 7.56
CA GLU A 78 0.48 -7.83 7.12
C GLU A 78 -0.19 -6.49 7.35
N ALA A 79 0.62 -5.46 7.64
CA ALA A 79 0.23 -4.07 7.63
C ALA A 79 1.31 -3.26 6.90
N GLU A 80 0.92 -2.45 5.93
CA GLU A 80 1.84 -1.64 5.14
C GLU A 80 1.29 -0.28 4.78
N GLY A 81 2.19 0.68 4.53
CA GLY A 81 1.93 1.93 3.87
C GLY A 81 2.68 2.01 2.55
N ALA A 82 2.12 2.67 1.55
CA ALA A 82 2.79 3.01 0.30
C ALA A 82 2.68 4.51 0.05
N LEU A 83 3.71 5.09 -0.56
CA LEU A 83 3.77 6.50 -0.90
C LEU A 83 4.20 6.68 -2.36
N GLY A 84 3.55 7.62 -3.02
CA GLY A 84 3.87 8.09 -4.36
C GLY A 84 3.67 9.59 -4.46
N GLN A 85 4.12 10.18 -5.54
CA GLN A 85 3.96 11.61 -5.80
C GLN A 85 3.52 11.83 -7.24
N TYR A 86 2.61 12.76 -7.44
CA TYR A 86 2.23 13.29 -8.73
C TYR A 86 2.03 14.80 -8.64
N GLU A 87 1.92 15.45 -9.77
CA GLU A 87 1.65 16.88 -9.85
C GLU A 87 0.23 17.14 -10.35
N PHE A 88 -0.32 18.29 -10.01
CA PHE A 88 -1.57 18.77 -10.57
C PHE A 88 -1.50 20.27 -10.83
N ASP A 89 -2.35 20.74 -11.71
CA ASP A 89 -2.72 22.14 -11.87
C ASP A 89 -4.24 22.28 -11.92
N PHE A 90 -4.73 23.50 -11.85
CA PHE A 90 -6.11 23.82 -12.09
C PHE A 90 -6.24 25.13 -12.88
N THR A 91 -7.29 25.23 -13.65
CA THR A 91 -7.61 26.40 -14.45
C THR A 91 -9.06 26.83 -14.22
N ASN A 92 -9.33 28.12 -14.33
CA ASN A 92 -10.67 28.69 -14.31
C ASN A 92 -10.75 29.89 -15.24
N ALA A 93 -11.90 30.56 -15.31
CA ALA A 93 -12.12 31.72 -16.19
C ALA A 93 -11.18 32.90 -15.89
N PHE A 94 -10.66 33.00 -14.67
CA PHE A 94 -9.78 34.09 -14.21
C PHE A 94 -8.29 33.68 -14.19
N LEU A 95 -8.04 32.37 -14.08
CA LEU A 95 -6.71 31.75 -14.09
C LEU A 95 -6.66 30.71 -15.22
N PRO A 96 -6.44 31.14 -16.48
CA PRO A 96 -6.51 30.24 -17.64
C PRO A 96 -5.33 29.26 -17.71
N GLU A 97 -4.22 29.55 -17.04
CA GLU A 97 -3.02 28.71 -16.99
C GLU A 97 -2.25 29.00 -15.71
N MET A 98 -1.76 27.94 -15.05
CA MET A 98 -0.82 28.06 -13.94
C MET A 98 0.61 27.98 -14.48
N GLU A 99 1.49 28.86 -13.98
CA GLU A 99 2.92 28.86 -14.35
C GLU A 99 3.66 27.64 -13.78
N GLU A 100 3.26 27.18 -12.59
CA GLU A 100 3.87 26.06 -11.89
C GLU A 100 2.83 25.02 -11.47
N LYS A 101 3.21 23.75 -11.59
CA LYS A 101 2.39 22.64 -11.11
C LYS A 101 2.60 22.42 -9.62
N ILE A 102 1.55 21.98 -8.96
CA ILE A 102 1.53 21.72 -7.51
C ILE A 102 1.85 20.25 -7.25
N PRO A 103 2.91 19.94 -6.49
CA PRO A 103 3.21 18.56 -6.11
C PRO A 103 2.20 18.06 -5.08
N PHE A 104 1.75 16.81 -5.25
CA PHE A 104 0.83 16.14 -4.34
C PHE A 104 1.33 14.76 -3.96
N VAL A 105 1.32 14.46 -2.66
CA VAL A 105 1.68 13.15 -2.12
C VAL A 105 0.44 12.26 -2.09
N TRP A 106 0.53 11.13 -2.78
CA TRP A 106 -0.44 10.07 -2.70
C TRP A 106 0.00 9.03 -1.68
N GLY A 107 -0.93 8.57 -0.83
CA GLY A 107 -0.68 7.58 0.17
C GLY A 107 -1.67 6.42 0.11
N ARG A 108 -1.22 5.20 0.46
CA ARG A 108 -2.05 4.01 0.65
C ARG A 108 -1.66 3.30 1.93
N GLY A 109 -2.65 2.98 2.76
CA GLY A 109 -2.53 2.06 3.89
C GLY A 109 -3.22 0.72 3.57
N SER A 110 -2.68 -0.40 4.03
CA SER A 110 -3.25 -1.73 3.79
C SER A 110 -3.07 -2.65 4.96
N TYR A 111 -4.08 -3.51 5.16
CA TYR A 111 -4.01 -4.70 6.00
C TYR A 111 -4.38 -5.91 5.17
N SER A 112 -3.61 -7.00 5.26
CA SER A 112 -3.92 -8.21 4.52
C SER A 112 -3.67 -9.48 5.32
N PHE A 113 -4.46 -10.52 4.99
CA PHE A 113 -4.31 -11.87 5.50
C PHE A 113 -4.11 -12.81 4.32
N THR A 114 -3.06 -13.59 4.35
CA THR A 114 -2.67 -14.49 3.26
C THR A 114 -2.49 -15.89 3.77
N LEU A 115 -3.13 -16.86 3.13
CA LEU A 115 -2.84 -18.29 3.30
C LEU A 115 -1.93 -18.72 2.15
N LYS A 116 -0.73 -19.19 2.48
CA LYS A 116 0.28 -19.68 1.51
C LYS A 116 0.52 -21.17 1.71
N LYS A 117 0.88 -21.85 0.63
CA LYS A 117 1.37 -23.23 0.63
C LYS A 117 2.74 -23.29 -0.02
N ASN A 118 3.66 -24.03 0.59
CA ASN A 118 4.90 -24.41 -0.07
C ASN A 118 4.59 -25.41 -1.17
N ILE A 119 4.87 -25.05 -2.43
CA ILE A 119 4.68 -25.90 -3.61
C ILE A 119 5.88 -26.83 -3.77
N MET A 120 7.08 -26.29 -3.52
CA MET A 120 8.34 -27.00 -3.58
C MET A 120 9.24 -26.45 -2.49
N ASP A 121 9.93 -27.31 -1.78
CA ASP A 121 10.94 -26.90 -0.82
C ASP A 121 12.14 -27.86 -0.79
N ILE A 122 13.30 -27.29 -0.51
CA ILE A 122 14.56 -27.98 -0.25
C ILE A 122 15.03 -27.50 1.10
N SER A 123 15.30 -28.40 2.00
CA SER A 123 15.77 -28.06 3.36
C SER A 123 16.95 -28.90 3.81
N ILE A 124 17.88 -28.24 4.46
CA ILE A 124 18.94 -28.86 5.26
C ILE A 124 18.49 -28.67 6.70
N PRO A 125 18.19 -29.74 7.43
CA PRO A 125 17.67 -29.67 8.79
C PRO A 125 18.51 -28.72 9.65
N PHE A 126 17.84 -27.85 10.40
CA PHE A 126 18.41 -26.85 11.33
C PHE A 126 19.25 -25.75 10.69
N LEU A 127 19.62 -25.84 9.40
CA LEU A 127 20.59 -24.93 8.79
C LEU A 127 19.96 -23.99 7.77
N ALA A 128 19.26 -24.55 6.78
CA ALA A 128 18.74 -23.74 5.66
C ALA A 128 17.48 -24.32 5.05
N LYS A 129 16.64 -23.46 4.50
CA LYS A 129 15.48 -23.83 3.66
C LYS A 129 15.37 -22.88 2.48
N ALA A 130 15.06 -23.43 1.31
CA ALA A 130 14.62 -22.67 0.15
C ALA A 130 13.25 -23.24 -0.28
N ALA A 131 12.28 -22.39 -0.53
CA ALA A 131 10.94 -22.81 -0.93
C ALA A 131 10.34 -21.88 -1.98
N ILE A 132 9.53 -22.46 -2.86
CA ILE A 132 8.59 -21.74 -3.72
C ILE A 132 7.23 -21.84 -3.04
N ASN A 133 6.56 -20.73 -2.85
CA ASN A 133 5.24 -20.69 -2.26
C ASN A 133 4.25 -19.97 -3.18
N ALA A 134 2.98 -20.32 -3.05
CA ALA A 134 1.88 -19.59 -3.64
C ALA A 134 0.70 -19.61 -2.67
N GLY A 135 -0.15 -18.62 -2.81
CA GLY A 135 -1.32 -18.49 -1.96
C GLY A 135 -2.23 -17.37 -2.40
N GLY A 136 -3.18 -17.09 -1.57
CA GLY A 136 -4.13 -16.01 -1.74
C GLY A 136 -4.73 -15.60 -0.42
N GLY A 137 -5.43 -14.50 -0.45
CA GLY A 137 -6.00 -13.96 0.76
C GLY A 137 -6.93 -12.79 0.49
N PHE A 138 -7.14 -12.03 1.53
CA PHE A 138 -8.01 -10.87 1.55
C PHE A 138 -7.24 -9.67 2.08
N GLY A 139 -7.48 -8.49 1.49
CA GLY A 139 -6.91 -7.22 1.92
C GLY A 139 -7.98 -6.14 2.08
N LYS A 140 -7.74 -5.24 3.03
CA LYS A 140 -8.43 -3.96 3.15
C LYS A 140 -7.41 -2.85 2.90
N HIS A 141 -7.76 -1.92 2.04
CA HIS A 141 -6.89 -0.85 1.56
C HIS A 141 -7.62 0.48 1.74
N ALA A 142 -6.86 1.51 2.04
CA ALA A 142 -7.33 2.88 2.01
C ALA A 142 -6.29 3.72 1.29
N ALA A 143 -6.69 4.55 0.34
CA ALA A 143 -5.79 5.44 -0.41
C ALA A 143 -6.32 6.86 -0.42
N THR A 144 -5.43 7.83 -0.48
CA THR A 144 -5.83 9.23 -0.67
C THR A 144 -6.55 9.41 -2.00
N LYS A 145 -7.68 10.09 -1.97
CA LYS A 145 -8.40 10.48 -3.18
C LYS A 145 -7.51 11.30 -4.11
N ARG A 146 -7.80 11.23 -5.39
CA ARG A 146 -7.22 12.19 -6.34
C ARG A 146 -7.68 13.60 -6.00
N VAL A 147 -6.84 14.57 -6.33
CA VAL A 147 -7.23 15.98 -6.29
C VAL A 147 -8.49 16.19 -7.12
N ASN A 148 -9.48 16.82 -6.52
CA ASN A 148 -10.76 17.16 -7.12
C ASN A 148 -11.15 18.62 -6.82
N VAL A 149 -12.22 19.11 -7.41
CA VAL A 149 -12.64 20.51 -7.28
C VAL A 149 -13.02 20.86 -5.84
N GLU A 150 -13.67 19.95 -5.11
CA GLU A 150 -14.03 20.16 -3.71
C GLU A 150 -12.76 20.35 -2.83
N MET A 151 -11.75 19.54 -3.10
CA MET A 151 -10.44 19.66 -2.46
C MET A 151 -9.77 21.01 -2.77
N VAL A 152 -9.71 21.41 -4.04
CA VAL A 152 -9.13 22.67 -4.45
C VAL A 152 -9.88 23.84 -3.80
N ARG A 153 -11.21 23.81 -3.79
CA ARG A 153 -12.02 24.83 -3.09
C ARG A 153 -11.79 24.83 -1.58
N SER A 154 -11.62 23.69 -0.94
CA SER A 154 -11.37 23.61 0.50
C SER A 154 -9.99 24.13 0.88
N ILE A 155 -9.02 24.02 -0.01
CA ILE A 155 -7.64 24.51 0.19
C ILE A 155 -7.55 26.02 -0.11
N PHE A 156 -8.13 26.47 -1.20
CA PHE A 156 -7.95 27.84 -1.71
C PHE A 156 -9.11 28.79 -1.36
N GLY A 157 -10.21 28.28 -0.75
CA GLY A 157 -11.42 29.05 -0.46
C GLY A 157 -12.35 29.20 -1.66
N GLU A 158 -13.66 29.36 -1.40
CA GLU A 158 -14.65 29.51 -2.49
C GLU A 158 -14.55 30.85 -3.24
N GLU A 159 -14.08 31.90 -2.57
CA GLU A 159 -14.03 33.27 -3.12
C GLU A 159 -12.69 33.64 -3.76
N ASP A 160 -11.60 32.91 -3.46
CA ASP A 160 -10.23 33.33 -3.80
C ASP A 160 -9.55 32.55 -4.92
N LEU A 161 -10.23 31.62 -5.60
CA LEU A 161 -9.67 30.93 -6.78
C LEU A 161 -9.22 31.89 -7.91
N ALA A 162 -9.64 33.16 -7.84
CA ALA A 162 -9.25 34.21 -8.79
C ALA A 162 -7.95 34.93 -8.39
N ASN A 163 -7.51 34.85 -7.12
CA ASN A 163 -6.37 35.60 -6.58
C ASN A 163 -5.46 34.74 -5.71
N VAL A 164 -5.16 33.52 -6.15
CA VAL A 164 -4.34 32.59 -5.38
C VAL A 164 -2.86 33.04 -5.42
N GLU A 165 -2.49 33.92 -4.51
CA GLU A 165 -1.11 34.17 -4.10
C GLU A 165 -0.83 33.43 -2.78
N LEU A 166 -1.06 32.11 -2.73
CA LEU A 166 -0.67 31.33 -1.56
C LEU A 166 0.84 31.06 -1.60
N GLY A 167 1.51 31.40 -0.51
CA GLY A 167 2.91 31.03 -0.32
C GLY A 167 3.05 29.49 -0.25
N GLN A 168 4.16 28.97 -0.74
CA GLN A 168 4.43 27.52 -0.78
C GLN A 168 4.22 26.82 0.57
N ASN A 169 4.52 27.49 1.69
CA ASN A 169 4.33 26.97 3.05
C ASN A 169 2.84 26.83 3.46
N GLU A 170 1.96 27.66 2.92
CA GLU A 170 0.51 27.59 3.19
C GLU A 170 -0.09 26.41 2.44
N ILE A 171 0.29 26.21 1.19
CA ILE A 171 -0.12 25.06 0.38
C ILE A 171 0.30 23.74 1.07
N GLU A 172 1.55 23.64 1.54
CA GLU A 172 2.04 22.45 2.25
C GLU A 172 1.22 22.15 3.51
N THR A 173 0.86 23.18 4.28
CA THR A 173 0.06 23.02 5.51
C THR A 173 -1.34 22.51 5.18
N LEU A 174 -2.00 23.12 4.20
CA LEU A 174 -3.34 22.74 3.77
C LEU A 174 -3.39 21.32 3.17
N LEU A 175 -2.38 20.95 2.38
CA LEU A 175 -2.23 19.59 1.85
C LEU A 175 -2.02 18.56 2.97
N LYS A 176 -1.23 18.91 3.99
CA LYS A 176 -1.03 18.03 5.15
C LYS A 176 -2.31 17.82 5.94
N ASP A 177 -3.08 18.87 6.18
CA ASP A 177 -4.37 18.79 6.87
C ASP A 177 -5.36 17.94 6.06
N PHE A 178 -5.36 18.08 4.74
CA PHE A 178 -6.14 17.24 3.84
C PHE A 178 -5.77 15.76 3.95
N LEU A 179 -4.48 15.43 3.93
CA LEU A 179 -3.99 14.05 4.01
C LEU A 179 -4.27 13.39 5.38
N THR A 180 -4.37 14.18 6.44
CA THR A 180 -4.67 13.66 7.79
C THR A 180 -6.15 13.43 8.03
N ASN A 181 -7.03 14.04 7.23
CA ASN A 181 -8.46 13.84 7.32
C ASN A 181 -8.88 12.53 6.63
N ARG A 182 -9.49 11.61 7.39
CA ARG A 182 -9.93 10.29 6.88
C ARG A 182 -11.02 10.37 5.82
N ASP A 183 -11.84 11.40 5.80
CA ASP A 183 -12.90 11.58 4.81
C ASP A 183 -12.34 11.77 3.39
N ASN A 184 -11.05 12.12 3.29
CA ASN A 184 -10.32 12.26 2.05
C ASN A 184 -9.64 10.97 1.56
N TRP A 185 -9.97 9.83 2.18
CA TRP A 185 -9.45 8.53 1.81
C TRP A 185 -10.55 7.66 1.20
N GLU A 186 -10.22 6.95 0.16
CA GLU A 186 -11.07 5.92 -0.44
C GLU A 186 -10.71 4.56 0.16
N GLU A 187 -11.72 3.83 0.62
CA GLU A 187 -11.54 2.49 1.16
C GLU A 187 -11.99 1.44 0.15
N ALA A 188 -11.17 0.43 -0.02
CA ALA A 188 -11.47 -0.74 -0.85
C ALA A 188 -11.09 -2.02 -0.12
N SER A 189 -11.80 -3.07 -0.44
CA SER A 189 -11.49 -4.42 0.04
C SER A 189 -11.49 -5.37 -1.15
N GLY A 190 -10.60 -6.36 -1.11
CA GLY A 190 -10.50 -7.28 -2.20
C GLY A 190 -9.70 -8.53 -1.88
N LEU A 191 -9.73 -9.46 -2.82
CA LEU A 191 -8.90 -10.65 -2.78
C LEU A 191 -7.52 -10.34 -3.35
N HIS A 192 -6.55 -11.17 -3.01
CA HIS A 192 -5.25 -11.15 -3.66
C HIS A 192 -4.72 -12.56 -3.91
N LEU A 193 -3.87 -12.66 -4.93
CA LEU A 193 -3.07 -13.83 -5.21
C LEU A 193 -1.60 -13.48 -5.04
N GLN A 194 -0.82 -14.39 -4.47
CA GLN A 194 0.59 -14.18 -4.19
C GLN A 194 1.39 -15.41 -4.55
N ALA A 195 2.55 -15.21 -5.15
CA ALA A 195 3.58 -16.21 -5.35
C ALA A 195 4.94 -15.66 -4.95
N GLY A 196 5.84 -16.52 -4.48
CA GLY A 196 7.14 -16.05 -4.04
C GLY A 196 8.16 -17.13 -3.74
N LEU A 197 9.35 -16.64 -3.45
CA LEU A 197 10.51 -17.41 -3.02
C LEU A 197 10.73 -17.12 -1.54
N ARG A 198 11.06 -18.15 -0.78
CA ARG A 198 11.45 -18.04 0.63
C ARG A 198 12.83 -18.64 0.82
N PHE A 199 13.68 -17.94 1.51
CA PHE A 199 15.00 -18.41 1.91
C PHE A 199 15.15 -18.23 3.41
N LYS A 200 15.43 -19.32 4.10
CA LYS A 200 15.69 -19.29 5.54
C LYS A 200 17.08 -19.84 5.81
N VAL A 201 17.86 -19.10 6.57
CA VAL A 201 19.19 -19.52 7.06
C VAL A 201 19.22 -19.27 8.56
N LEU A 202 19.30 -20.35 9.32
CA LEU A 202 19.18 -20.32 10.79
C LEU A 202 17.86 -19.66 11.23
N VAL A 203 17.96 -18.49 11.85
CA VAL A 203 16.81 -17.71 12.33
C VAL A 203 16.33 -16.65 11.33
N LEU A 204 17.16 -16.29 10.37
CA LEU A 204 16.83 -15.27 9.37
C LEU A 204 15.94 -15.88 8.29
N ASP A 205 14.77 -15.29 8.08
CA ASP A 205 13.77 -15.68 7.10
C ASP A 205 13.55 -14.53 6.10
N THR A 206 13.80 -14.77 4.83
CA THR A 206 13.66 -13.77 3.77
C THR A 206 12.70 -14.26 2.71
N HIS A 207 11.90 -13.35 2.16
CA HIS A 207 10.95 -13.65 1.10
C HIS A 207 11.02 -12.61 -0.01
N ILE A 208 10.85 -13.07 -1.24
CA ILE A 208 10.61 -12.23 -2.42
C ILE A 208 9.25 -12.66 -2.96
N ASN A 209 8.27 -11.76 -2.92
CA ASN A 209 6.90 -12.07 -3.31
C ASN A 209 6.41 -11.13 -4.41
N ALA A 210 5.66 -11.69 -5.36
CA ALA A 210 4.81 -10.95 -6.27
C ALA A 210 3.35 -11.18 -5.85
N ARG A 211 2.59 -10.10 -5.68
CA ARG A 211 1.18 -10.12 -5.28
C ARG A 211 0.34 -9.34 -6.29
N TYR A 212 -0.75 -9.92 -6.72
CA TYR A 212 -1.77 -9.25 -7.49
C TYR A 212 -3.00 -9.00 -6.61
N ASN A 213 -3.28 -7.73 -6.32
CA ASN A 213 -4.41 -7.29 -5.50
C ASN A 213 -5.60 -7.01 -6.42
N LEU A 214 -6.75 -7.58 -6.10
CA LEU A 214 -8.04 -7.41 -6.79
C LEU A 214 -8.93 -6.49 -5.96
N ALA A 215 -8.60 -5.21 -5.91
CA ALA A 215 -9.39 -4.18 -5.24
C ALA A 215 -9.52 -2.97 -6.17
N LYS A 216 -10.74 -2.49 -6.36
CA LYS A 216 -11.05 -1.35 -7.22
C LYS A 216 -10.75 -0.04 -6.49
N ASP A 217 -10.68 1.04 -7.26
CA ASP A 217 -10.67 2.43 -6.79
C ASP A 217 -9.41 2.89 -6.05
N ILE A 218 -8.43 2.00 -5.82
CA ILE A 218 -7.12 2.37 -5.25
C ILE A 218 -6.20 3.03 -6.30
N TYR A 219 -6.14 2.45 -7.48
CA TYR A 219 -5.42 3.01 -8.64
C TYR A 219 -6.41 3.31 -9.75
N THR A 220 -7.27 4.27 -9.57
CA THR A 220 -8.34 4.72 -10.46
C THR A 220 -8.38 3.98 -11.82
N ASP A 221 -9.51 3.54 -12.27
CA ASP A 221 -9.73 2.81 -13.54
C ASP A 221 -9.12 1.40 -13.63
N LYS A 222 -8.43 0.92 -12.58
CA LYS A 222 -7.87 -0.42 -12.53
C LYS A 222 -8.65 -1.31 -11.58
N ALA A 223 -8.96 -2.53 -12.02
CA ALA A 223 -9.60 -3.55 -11.18
C ALA A 223 -8.64 -4.14 -10.12
N GLY A 224 -7.35 -3.80 -10.20
CA GLY A 224 -6.33 -4.28 -9.28
C GLY A 224 -4.93 -3.83 -9.68
N TRP A 225 -3.94 -4.18 -8.87
CA TRP A 225 -2.52 -3.84 -9.13
C TRP A 225 -1.58 -4.97 -8.74
N LEU A 226 -0.42 -4.99 -9.39
CA LEU A 226 0.69 -5.87 -9.06
C LEU A 226 1.63 -5.18 -8.09
N GLN A 227 2.12 -5.92 -7.09
CA GLN A 227 3.07 -5.46 -6.07
C GLN A 227 4.24 -6.43 -5.99
N LEU A 228 5.45 -5.91 -5.90
CA LEU A 228 6.65 -6.68 -5.54
C LEU A 228 7.05 -6.36 -4.12
N MET A 229 7.38 -7.38 -3.33
CA MET A 229 7.71 -7.25 -1.92
C MET A 229 8.96 -8.06 -1.59
N PHE A 230 9.84 -7.45 -0.83
CA PHE A 230 10.93 -8.12 -0.12
C PHE A 230 10.61 -8.10 1.37
N LYS A 231 10.67 -9.26 2.01
CA LYS A 231 10.39 -9.41 3.44
C LYS A 231 11.59 -10.03 4.14
N MET A 232 11.85 -9.58 5.35
CA MET A 232 12.89 -10.09 6.22
C MET A 232 12.38 -10.18 7.65
N GLY A 233 12.54 -11.36 8.27
CA GLY A 233 12.02 -11.63 9.61
C GLY A 233 12.78 -12.75 10.34
N PHE A 234 12.24 -13.09 11.51
CA PHE A 234 12.81 -14.04 12.44
C PHE A 234 11.74 -15.01 12.95
#